data_1b1caf3b8624a1b1971d4dc28e081433
#
_entry.id   1b1caf3b8624a1b1971d4dc28e081433
#
_cell.length_a   1.000
_cell.length_b   1.000
_cell.length_c   1.000
_cell.angle_alpha   90.00
_cell.angle_beta   90.00
_cell.angle_gamma   90.00
#
_symmetry.space_group_name_H-M   'P 1'
#
loop_
_entity.id
_entity.type
_entity.pdbx_description
1 polymer ?
#
loop_
_entity_poly.entity_id
_entity_poly.type
_entity_poly.pdbx_seq_one_letter_code
_entity_poly.pdbx_strand_id
1 'polypeptide(L)'
;MAKEQYDALIIYADKEHGSNFEYFTGFIPRFEEGLLIIDKNGKATLVLGNENLKMSKHSRIGANLIHYPQFSLPNQPMDNEKNLTQIFKELKLYKNKKIGLIGWKMFTTQNEEPSELFDLPYFIVDALKNSLSTDTIVTNAAHLLIGPKGIRTINNANELAHYEYGANLASRCILNAMNQLKIGMRETEIGALLSDEGQAHSVITIAAAGERFENANFYPTYKKIKFGEAISMTTGFKGGLSSRTGFLINEERELPENQKDYLERVVIPYYKAIVAWLENISLGMLGGELYEIIDKTLPKASYHWHLNPGHFVADEEWMSSSLSKNSQRQIASGMIFQIDIIPSVAGYTGVSAEECVAIADQSLQNELKVKYPELWERITSRRNYIINELKIDLSPDVLPLSNTVGYLRPFLLEKNKALKVK
;
A
#
# COMPACT_ATOMS: atom_id res chain seq x y z
N MET A 1 8.58 -17.70 -13.25
CA MET A 1 9.89 -18.42 -13.37
C MET A 1 10.09 -18.99 -14.77
N ALA A 2 9.29 -19.95 -15.26
CA ALA A 2 9.53 -20.65 -16.53
C ALA A 2 9.67 -19.69 -17.74
N LYS A 3 8.78 -18.73 -17.91
CA LYS A 3 8.81 -17.76 -19.03
C LYS A 3 10.11 -16.94 -19.10
N GLU A 4 10.75 -16.67 -17.97
CA GLU A 4 11.97 -15.88 -17.86
C GLU A 4 13.20 -16.72 -17.49
N GLN A 5 13.04 -18.04 -17.54
CA GLN A 5 14.11 -19.03 -17.37
C GLN A 5 14.83 -18.95 -16.01
N TYR A 6 14.14 -18.58 -14.93
CA TYR A 6 14.69 -18.68 -13.59
C TYR A 6 14.67 -20.14 -13.10
N ASP A 7 15.81 -20.63 -12.65
CA ASP A 7 15.96 -21.95 -12.04
C ASP A 7 15.59 -21.94 -10.55
N ALA A 8 15.80 -20.80 -9.87
CA ALA A 8 15.40 -20.59 -8.50
C ALA A 8 15.06 -19.14 -8.23
N LEU A 9 14.20 -18.92 -7.24
CA LEU A 9 13.94 -17.62 -6.62
C LEU A 9 14.31 -17.68 -5.14
N ILE A 10 14.95 -16.64 -4.64
CA ILE A 10 15.26 -16.46 -3.21
C ILE A 10 14.55 -15.18 -2.78
N ILE A 11 13.57 -15.32 -1.90
CA ILE A 11 12.70 -14.23 -1.43
C ILE A 11 13.07 -13.95 0.02
N TYR A 12 13.51 -12.73 0.26
CA TYR A 12 13.89 -12.22 1.58
C TYR A 12 12.69 -11.61 2.29
N ALA A 13 12.70 -11.69 3.60
CA ALA A 13 11.77 -10.97 4.46
C ALA A 13 12.40 -10.61 5.81
N ASP A 14 12.01 -9.46 6.29
CA ASP A 14 12.06 -9.04 7.68
C ASP A 14 10.67 -8.57 8.13
N LYS A 15 10.57 -7.97 9.32
CA LYS A 15 9.30 -7.50 9.88
C LYS A 15 8.60 -6.45 9.01
N GLU A 16 9.36 -5.58 8.33
CA GLU A 16 8.84 -4.45 7.57
C GLU A 16 8.74 -4.76 6.07
N HIS A 17 9.69 -5.53 5.55
CA HIS A 17 9.85 -5.79 4.12
C HIS A 17 9.52 -7.25 3.76
N GLY A 18 8.39 -7.75 4.28
CA GLY A 18 8.05 -9.17 4.18
C GLY A 18 6.90 -9.51 3.21
N SER A 19 6.25 -8.55 2.56
CA SER A 19 5.02 -8.80 1.80
C SER A 19 5.17 -9.81 0.66
N ASN A 20 6.29 -9.81 -0.05
CA ASN A 20 6.58 -10.79 -1.10
C ASN A 20 6.73 -12.21 -0.55
N PHE A 21 7.33 -12.35 0.62
CA PHE A 21 7.48 -13.62 1.32
C PHE A 21 6.12 -14.09 1.88
N GLU A 22 5.38 -13.18 2.53
CA GLU A 22 4.06 -13.45 3.11
C GLU A 22 3.05 -13.92 2.06
N TYR A 23 3.09 -13.36 0.85
CA TYR A 23 2.24 -13.78 -0.25
C TYR A 23 2.28 -15.31 -0.48
N PHE A 24 3.46 -15.92 -0.39
CA PHE A 24 3.60 -17.36 -0.51
C PHE A 24 3.34 -18.11 0.79
N THR A 25 3.86 -17.60 1.90
CA THR A 25 3.92 -18.35 3.16
C THR A 25 2.73 -18.13 4.07
N GLY A 26 2.07 -16.98 3.97
CA GLY A 26 0.96 -16.58 4.83
C GLY A 26 1.39 -16.01 6.18
N PHE A 27 2.68 -15.71 6.38
CA PHE A 27 3.20 -15.04 7.56
C PHE A 27 4.41 -14.17 7.25
N ILE A 28 4.67 -13.17 8.10
CA ILE A 28 5.90 -12.37 8.11
C ILE A 28 6.79 -12.86 9.26
N PRO A 29 8.13 -12.98 9.06
CA PRO A 29 9.06 -13.24 10.14
C PRO A 29 8.92 -12.20 11.25
N ARG A 30 8.82 -12.65 12.52
CA ARG A 30 8.74 -11.76 13.67
C ARG A 30 10.12 -11.58 14.26
N PHE A 31 10.51 -10.32 14.48
CA PHE A 31 11.78 -9.91 15.08
C PHE A 31 13.06 -10.27 14.29
N GLU A 32 12.98 -11.19 13.37
CA GLU A 32 14.07 -11.85 12.68
C GLU A 32 13.95 -11.70 11.18
N GLU A 33 14.92 -12.22 10.47
CA GLU A 33 14.93 -12.36 9.02
C GLU A 33 14.47 -13.76 8.62
N GLY A 34 14.11 -13.91 7.35
CA GLY A 34 13.80 -15.20 6.75
C GLY A 34 14.05 -15.22 5.26
N LEU A 35 14.30 -16.42 4.73
CA LEU A 35 14.34 -16.65 3.29
C LEU A 35 13.34 -17.73 2.90
N LEU A 36 12.69 -17.53 1.76
CA LEU A 36 11.97 -18.55 1.04
C LEU A 36 12.71 -18.82 -0.27
N ILE A 37 13.13 -20.05 -0.49
CA ILE A 37 13.81 -20.49 -1.70
C ILE A 37 12.87 -21.40 -2.46
N ILE A 38 12.55 -21.07 -3.71
CA ILE A 38 11.67 -21.85 -4.59
C ILE A 38 12.46 -22.27 -5.83
N ASP A 39 12.60 -23.56 -6.08
CA ASP A 39 13.22 -24.06 -7.32
C ASP A 39 12.22 -24.09 -8.50
N LYS A 40 12.72 -24.30 -9.71
CA LYS A 40 11.91 -24.35 -10.94
C LYS A 40 10.86 -25.48 -10.97
N ASN A 41 10.97 -26.47 -10.08
CA ASN A 41 10.01 -27.56 -9.95
C ASN A 41 8.94 -27.25 -8.89
N GLY A 42 8.99 -26.08 -8.27
CA GLY A 42 8.08 -25.65 -7.21
C GLY A 42 8.43 -26.16 -5.82
N LYS A 43 9.58 -26.81 -5.64
CA LYS A 43 10.04 -27.24 -4.31
C LYS A 43 10.46 -26.02 -3.51
N ALA A 44 9.82 -25.82 -2.36
CA ALA A 44 10.06 -24.72 -1.45
C ALA A 44 10.93 -25.12 -0.26
N THR A 45 11.78 -24.20 0.19
CA THR A 45 12.58 -24.30 1.41
C THR A 45 12.54 -22.99 2.17
N LEU A 46 12.17 -23.04 3.45
CA LEU A 46 12.22 -21.92 4.39
C LEU A 46 13.54 -21.98 5.17
N VAL A 47 14.25 -20.85 5.25
CA VAL A 47 15.43 -20.65 6.09
C VAL A 47 15.05 -19.64 7.15
N LEU A 48 14.99 -20.05 8.43
CA LEU A 48 14.41 -19.26 9.51
C LEU A 48 15.31 -19.28 10.77
N GLY A 49 15.28 -18.20 11.53
CA GLY A 49 15.87 -18.08 12.84
C GLY A 49 15.04 -18.74 13.96
N ASN A 50 15.50 -18.63 15.21
CA ASN A 50 14.97 -19.32 16.39
C ASN A 50 13.48 -19.04 16.63
N GLU A 51 13.08 -17.75 16.54
CA GLU A 51 11.70 -17.31 16.89
C GLU A 51 10.67 -17.77 15.85
N ASN A 52 11.10 -17.93 14.60
CA ASN A 52 10.21 -18.21 13.48
C ASN A 52 10.13 -19.70 13.09
N LEU A 53 10.92 -20.59 13.70
CA LEU A 53 10.88 -22.02 13.38
C LEU A 53 9.47 -22.62 13.45
N LYS A 54 8.69 -22.25 14.47
CA LYS A 54 7.32 -22.76 14.66
C LYS A 54 6.35 -22.24 13.60
N MET A 55 6.64 -21.08 12.99
CA MET A 55 5.81 -20.49 11.96
C MET A 55 5.80 -21.30 10.66
N SER A 56 6.84 -22.09 10.40
CA SER A 56 6.91 -22.97 9.24
C SER A 56 5.72 -23.93 9.13
N LYS A 57 5.12 -24.33 10.27
CA LYS A 57 3.94 -25.21 10.32
C LYS A 57 2.66 -24.54 9.84
N HIS A 58 2.64 -23.20 9.79
CA HIS A 58 1.51 -22.40 9.34
C HIS A 58 1.69 -21.90 7.90
N SER A 59 2.79 -22.30 7.24
CA SER A 59 3.03 -21.91 5.85
C SER A 59 1.91 -22.44 4.93
N ARG A 60 1.38 -21.56 4.07
CA ARG A 60 0.39 -21.91 3.03
C ARG A 60 0.93 -22.91 2.03
N ILE A 61 2.24 -22.88 1.80
CA ILE A 61 2.93 -23.80 0.89
C ILE A 61 3.70 -24.82 1.69
N GLY A 62 3.71 -26.08 1.24
CA GLY A 62 4.58 -27.10 1.81
C GLY A 62 6.04 -26.75 1.53
N ALA A 63 6.84 -26.61 2.58
CA ALA A 63 8.24 -26.24 2.46
C ALA A 63 9.12 -27.10 3.39
N ASN A 64 10.36 -27.38 2.95
CA ASN A 64 11.38 -27.88 3.84
C ASN A 64 11.82 -26.75 4.78
N LEU A 65 12.24 -27.09 5.99
CA LEU A 65 12.73 -26.14 6.96
C LEU A 65 14.24 -26.31 7.17
N ILE A 66 14.97 -25.22 7.11
CA ILE A 66 16.37 -25.11 7.52
C ILE A 66 16.45 -24.07 8.64
N HIS A 67 17.02 -24.46 9.77
CA HIS A 67 17.31 -23.56 10.84
C HIS A 67 18.63 -22.82 10.57
N TYR A 68 18.59 -21.48 10.62
CA TYR A 68 19.75 -20.62 10.48
C TYR A 68 19.79 -19.62 11.63
N PRO A 69 20.51 -19.93 12.73
CA PRO A 69 20.52 -19.11 13.95
C PRO A 69 21.00 -17.67 13.75
N GLN A 70 21.79 -17.37 12.71
CA GLN A 70 22.25 -16.01 12.42
C GLN A 70 21.12 -15.07 11.98
N PHE A 71 19.96 -15.58 11.63
CA PHE A 71 18.74 -14.74 11.45
C PHE A 71 18.08 -14.39 12.77
N SER A 72 18.56 -14.96 13.88
CA SER A 72 17.99 -14.73 15.20
C SER A 72 18.52 -13.44 15.84
N LEU A 73 17.86 -13.01 16.91
CA LEU A 73 18.28 -11.84 17.66
C LEU A 73 19.68 -12.03 18.26
N PRO A 74 20.46 -10.96 18.42
CA PRO A 74 21.81 -11.03 18.98
C PRO A 74 21.87 -11.77 20.32
N ASN A 75 22.89 -12.60 20.50
CA ASN A 75 23.16 -13.37 21.71
C ASN A 75 22.12 -14.45 22.07
N GLN A 76 21.24 -14.81 21.15
CA GLN A 76 20.43 -16.03 21.30
C GLN A 76 21.33 -17.29 21.06
N PRO A 77 20.85 -18.51 21.47
CA PRO A 77 21.59 -19.73 21.21
C PRO A 77 21.91 -19.94 19.72
N MET A 78 23.17 -20.23 19.43
CA MET A 78 23.72 -20.38 18.06
C MET A 78 24.33 -21.78 17.84
N ASP A 79 23.83 -22.79 18.53
CA ASP A 79 24.39 -24.14 18.48
C ASP A 79 24.16 -24.80 17.11
N ASN A 80 25.12 -25.59 16.67
CA ASN A 80 25.11 -26.33 15.39
C ASN A 80 24.98 -25.45 14.15
N GLU A 81 25.66 -24.34 14.15
CA GLU A 81 25.60 -23.33 13.13
C GLU A 81 26.27 -23.77 11.82
N LYS A 82 25.49 -23.75 10.73
CA LYS A 82 26.02 -23.75 9.36
C LYS A 82 26.02 -22.31 8.87
N ASN A 83 27.04 -21.89 8.15
CA ASN A 83 26.99 -20.60 7.49
C ASN A 83 26.06 -20.66 6.24
N LEU A 84 25.59 -19.50 5.82
CA LEU A 84 24.61 -19.40 4.74
C LEU A 84 25.17 -19.91 3.40
N THR A 85 26.45 -19.73 3.12
CA THR A 85 27.13 -20.29 1.94
C THR A 85 27.07 -21.82 1.91
N GLN A 86 27.25 -22.49 3.07
CA GLN A 86 27.12 -23.96 3.18
C GLN A 86 25.69 -24.39 2.92
N ILE A 87 24.70 -23.68 3.47
CA ILE A 87 23.27 -23.94 3.23
C ILE A 87 22.95 -23.87 1.73
N PHE A 88 23.39 -22.82 1.05
CA PHE A 88 23.16 -22.67 -0.39
C PHE A 88 23.87 -23.75 -1.23
N LYS A 89 25.07 -24.21 -0.81
CA LYS A 89 25.75 -25.34 -1.44
C LYS A 89 25.01 -26.66 -1.24
N GLU A 90 24.48 -26.93 -0.05
CA GLU A 90 23.67 -28.13 0.25
C GLU A 90 22.36 -28.15 -0.58
N LEU A 91 21.75 -26.98 -0.79
CA LEU A 91 20.61 -26.80 -1.70
C LEU A 91 21.00 -26.92 -3.18
N LYS A 92 22.30 -27.06 -3.48
CA LYS A 92 22.84 -27.22 -4.83
C LYS A 92 22.54 -26.07 -5.76
N LEU A 93 22.45 -24.84 -5.23
CA LEU A 93 22.15 -23.63 -6.02
C LEU A 93 23.21 -23.36 -7.08
N TYR A 94 24.45 -23.83 -6.89
CA TYR A 94 25.54 -23.77 -7.88
C TYR A 94 25.24 -24.51 -9.20
N LYS A 95 24.20 -25.35 -9.25
CA LYS A 95 23.76 -26.01 -10.48
C LYS A 95 22.84 -25.17 -11.35
N ASN A 96 22.38 -24.05 -10.82
CA ASN A 96 21.46 -23.16 -11.50
C ASN A 96 22.24 -22.24 -12.46
N LYS A 97 21.60 -21.87 -13.57
CA LYS A 97 22.13 -20.90 -14.52
C LYS A 97 21.63 -19.48 -14.23
N LYS A 98 20.39 -19.36 -13.74
CA LYS A 98 19.77 -18.08 -13.42
C LYS A 98 18.99 -18.15 -12.12
N ILE A 99 19.34 -17.25 -11.18
CA ILE A 99 18.69 -17.11 -9.87
C ILE A 99 18.14 -15.69 -9.73
N GLY A 100 16.87 -15.59 -9.29
CA GLY A 100 16.24 -14.33 -8.95
C GLY A 100 16.30 -14.06 -7.45
N LEU A 101 16.80 -12.89 -7.07
CA LEU A 101 16.70 -12.36 -5.72
C LEU A 101 15.50 -11.42 -5.64
N ILE A 102 14.71 -11.54 -4.58
CA ILE A 102 13.52 -10.73 -4.36
C ILE A 102 13.55 -10.20 -2.93
N GLY A 103 13.71 -8.90 -2.79
CA GLY A 103 13.42 -8.15 -1.58
C GLY A 103 12.01 -7.58 -1.62
N TRP A 104 11.86 -6.31 -1.30
CA TRP A 104 10.57 -5.62 -1.34
C TRP A 104 10.46 -4.64 -2.52
N LYS A 105 11.58 -4.26 -3.15
CA LYS A 105 11.66 -3.15 -4.09
C LYS A 105 11.94 -3.60 -5.52
N MET A 106 11.17 -3.07 -6.45
CA MET A 106 11.48 -3.10 -7.87
C MET A 106 12.17 -1.80 -8.27
N PHE A 107 13.41 -1.88 -8.73
CA PHE A 107 14.15 -0.71 -9.22
C PHE A 107 13.69 -0.33 -10.63
N THR A 108 13.56 0.98 -10.89
CA THR A 108 13.10 1.56 -12.17
C THR A 108 14.00 2.67 -12.65
N THR A 109 15.23 2.76 -12.13
CA THR A 109 16.24 3.75 -12.55
C THR A 109 16.62 3.55 -14.01
N GLN A 110 17.00 4.64 -14.68
CA GLN A 110 17.56 4.63 -16.04
C GLN A 110 19.09 4.84 -16.05
N ASN A 111 19.68 5.10 -14.88
CA ASN A 111 21.10 5.41 -14.75
C ASN A 111 21.95 4.18 -14.39
N GLU A 112 21.31 3.09 -14.01
CA GLU A 112 21.94 1.84 -13.60
C GLU A 112 21.13 0.68 -14.19
N GLU A 113 21.71 -0.54 -14.21
CA GLU A 113 20.98 -1.73 -14.63
C GLU A 113 20.06 -2.21 -13.47
N PRO A 114 18.73 -2.04 -13.55
CA PRO A 114 17.83 -2.34 -12.45
C PRO A 114 17.87 -3.79 -11.98
N SER A 115 18.21 -4.73 -12.88
CA SER A 115 18.31 -6.15 -12.59
C SER A 115 19.53 -6.52 -11.72
N GLU A 116 20.52 -5.63 -11.61
CA GLU A 116 21.72 -5.81 -10.80
C GLU A 116 21.65 -5.11 -9.44
N LEU A 117 20.56 -4.38 -9.16
CA LEU A 117 20.35 -3.70 -7.88
C LEU A 117 19.57 -4.61 -6.92
N PHE A 118 20.12 -4.80 -5.71
CA PHE A 118 19.55 -5.69 -4.69
C PHE A 118 19.23 -4.91 -3.42
N ASP A 119 18.04 -5.11 -2.88
CA ASP A 119 17.52 -4.55 -1.64
C ASP A 119 17.50 -5.58 -0.48
N LEU A 120 18.42 -6.51 -0.52
CA LEU A 120 18.65 -7.51 0.53
C LEU A 120 19.90 -7.16 1.36
N PRO A 121 20.02 -7.63 2.61
CA PRO A 121 21.24 -7.50 3.38
C PRO A 121 22.46 -8.05 2.64
N TYR A 122 23.56 -7.30 2.65
CA TYR A 122 24.76 -7.65 1.90
C TYR A 122 25.28 -9.06 2.17
N PHE A 123 25.27 -9.51 3.45
CA PHE A 123 25.77 -10.83 3.79
C PHE A 123 25.02 -11.99 3.13
N ILE A 124 23.73 -11.80 2.79
CA ILE A 124 22.92 -12.79 2.08
C ILE A 124 23.36 -12.87 0.60
N VAL A 125 23.49 -11.70 -0.03
CA VAL A 125 23.93 -11.61 -1.42
C VAL A 125 25.34 -12.14 -1.60
N ASP A 126 26.26 -11.78 -0.68
CA ASP A 126 27.65 -12.26 -0.68
C ASP A 126 27.72 -13.77 -0.48
N ALA A 127 27.03 -14.30 0.53
CA ALA A 127 26.98 -15.75 0.77
C ALA A 127 26.45 -16.53 -0.43
N LEU A 128 25.43 -15.99 -1.12
CA LEU A 128 24.91 -16.58 -2.35
C LEU A 128 25.99 -16.57 -3.44
N LYS A 129 26.57 -15.44 -3.76
CA LYS A 129 27.61 -15.32 -4.80
C LYS A 129 28.78 -16.26 -4.54
N ASN A 130 29.21 -16.40 -3.29
CA ASN A 130 30.28 -17.31 -2.87
C ASN A 130 29.89 -18.80 -2.92
N SER A 131 28.63 -19.11 -3.08
CA SER A 131 28.13 -20.48 -3.20
C SER A 131 27.92 -20.94 -4.65
N LEU A 132 27.95 -20.02 -5.62
CA LEU A 132 27.56 -20.26 -7.00
C LEU A 132 28.77 -20.55 -7.91
N SER A 133 28.48 -21.06 -9.10
CA SER A 133 29.44 -21.12 -10.19
C SER A 133 29.61 -19.74 -10.83
N THR A 134 30.77 -19.49 -11.43
CA THR A 134 31.10 -18.18 -12.03
C THR A 134 30.22 -17.79 -13.22
N ASP A 135 29.57 -18.75 -13.83
CA ASP A 135 28.64 -18.60 -14.96
C ASP A 135 27.16 -18.44 -14.55
N THR A 136 26.87 -18.49 -13.24
CA THR A 136 25.51 -18.30 -12.75
C THR A 136 25.12 -16.82 -12.76
N ILE A 137 24.02 -16.49 -13.42
CA ILE A 137 23.46 -15.16 -13.47
C ILE A 137 22.55 -14.94 -12.25
N VAL A 138 22.80 -13.87 -11.49
CA VAL A 138 21.98 -13.45 -10.36
C VAL A 138 21.37 -12.11 -10.65
N THR A 139 20.03 -12.00 -10.61
CA THR A 139 19.33 -10.75 -10.91
C THR A 139 18.26 -10.43 -9.86
N ASN A 140 17.92 -9.15 -9.73
CA ASN A 140 16.69 -8.75 -9.05
C ASN A 140 15.48 -9.27 -9.84
N ALA A 141 14.57 -9.96 -9.16
CA ALA A 141 13.39 -10.56 -9.77
C ALA A 141 12.07 -10.06 -9.14
N ALA A 142 12.09 -8.93 -8.43
CA ALA A 142 10.90 -8.36 -7.79
C ALA A 142 9.78 -8.06 -8.81
N HIS A 143 10.14 -7.76 -10.06
CA HIS A 143 9.18 -7.53 -11.15
C HIS A 143 8.24 -8.71 -11.41
N LEU A 144 8.65 -9.95 -11.06
CA LEU A 144 7.78 -11.13 -11.17
C LEU A 144 6.60 -11.08 -10.20
N LEU A 145 6.73 -10.35 -9.09
CA LEU A 145 5.71 -10.24 -8.05
C LEU A 145 4.96 -8.92 -8.10
N ILE A 146 5.66 -7.81 -8.21
CA ILE A 146 5.11 -6.45 -8.06
C ILE A 146 5.25 -5.58 -9.32
N GLY A 147 5.89 -6.06 -10.37
CA GLY A 147 6.04 -5.34 -11.64
C GLY A 147 4.75 -5.29 -12.48
N PRO A 148 4.79 -4.73 -13.68
CA PRO A 148 3.63 -4.58 -14.55
C PRO A 148 2.87 -5.87 -14.90
N LYS A 149 3.57 -7.02 -14.82
CA LYS A 149 2.99 -8.36 -15.00
C LYS A 149 3.14 -9.22 -13.74
N GLY A 150 3.39 -8.57 -12.61
CA GLY A 150 3.62 -9.23 -11.34
C GLY A 150 2.36 -9.95 -10.84
N ILE A 151 2.57 -11.13 -10.27
CA ILE A 151 1.45 -11.99 -9.83
C ILE A 151 0.64 -11.38 -8.69
N ARG A 152 1.21 -10.45 -7.92
CA ARG A 152 0.53 -9.74 -6.82
C ARG A 152 -0.26 -8.51 -7.28
N THR A 153 -0.21 -8.15 -8.55
CA THR A 153 -0.95 -7.00 -9.09
C THR A 153 -2.39 -7.33 -9.51
N ILE A 154 -2.74 -8.60 -9.53
CA ILE A 154 -4.09 -9.10 -9.86
C ILE A 154 -4.56 -10.02 -8.74
N ASN A 155 -5.67 -9.68 -8.14
CA ASN A 155 -6.24 -10.35 -6.98
C ASN A 155 -7.48 -11.15 -7.36
N ASN A 156 -7.65 -12.32 -6.77
CA ASN A 156 -8.88 -13.10 -6.84
C ASN A 156 -9.88 -12.66 -5.77
N ALA A 157 -11.07 -13.24 -5.75
CA ALA A 157 -12.12 -12.86 -4.81
C ALA A 157 -11.73 -13.01 -3.33
N ASN A 158 -10.91 -14.04 -3.00
CA ASN A 158 -10.43 -14.24 -1.64
C ASN A 158 -9.44 -13.15 -1.20
N GLU A 159 -8.53 -12.76 -2.08
CA GLU A 159 -7.56 -11.70 -1.82
C GLU A 159 -8.28 -10.34 -1.71
N LEU A 160 -9.26 -10.07 -2.59
CA LEU A 160 -10.09 -8.86 -2.48
C LEU A 160 -10.85 -8.80 -1.15
N ALA A 161 -11.37 -9.94 -0.67
CA ALA A 161 -12.06 -9.99 0.62
C ALA A 161 -11.11 -9.73 1.79
N HIS A 162 -9.88 -10.26 1.70
CA HIS A 162 -8.83 -10.01 2.69
C HIS A 162 -8.43 -8.53 2.74
N TYR A 163 -8.20 -7.90 1.59
CA TYR A 163 -7.77 -6.50 1.52
C TYR A 163 -8.90 -5.51 1.80
N GLU A 164 -10.16 -5.85 1.46
CA GLU A 164 -11.31 -5.03 1.86
C GLU A 164 -11.43 -4.90 3.37
N TYR A 165 -11.11 -5.97 4.13
CA TYR A 165 -11.13 -5.90 5.58
C TYR A 165 -10.22 -4.79 6.11
N GLY A 166 -8.98 -4.70 5.65
CA GLY A 166 -8.05 -3.65 6.08
C GLY A 166 -8.45 -2.25 5.61
N ALA A 167 -8.91 -2.10 4.37
CA ALA A 167 -9.40 -0.83 3.83
C ALA A 167 -10.65 -0.33 4.56
N ASN A 168 -11.59 -1.25 4.88
CA ASN A 168 -12.76 -0.96 5.71
C ASN A 168 -12.37 -0.49 7.10
N LEU A 169 -11.38 -1.16 7.72
CA LEU A 169 -10.90 -0.82 9.05
C LEU A 169 -10.25 0.57 9.07
N ALA A 170 -9.37 0.87 8.12
CA ALA A 170 -8.71 2.17 7.99
C ALA A 170 -9.72 3.31 7.84
N SER A 171 -10.65 3.18 6.91
CA SER A 171 -11.67 4.20 6.66
C SER A 171 -12.65 4.36 7.81
N ARG A 172 -12.98 3.28 8.54
CA ARG A 172 -13.78 3.34 9.77
C ARG A 172 -13.06 4.13 10.87
N CYS A 173 -11.77 3.90 11.07
CA CYS A 173 -10.96 4.65 12.02
C CYS A 173 -10.92 6.15 11.68
N ILE A 174 -10.66 6.49 10.42
CA ILE A 174 -10.63 7.89 9.96
C ILE A 174 -11.98 8.58 10.15
N LEU A 175 -13.08 7.94 9.73
CA LEU A 175 -14.42 8.51 9.90
C LEU A 175 -14.77 8.70 11.38
N ASN A 176 -14.43 7.73 12.22
CA ASN A 176 -14.61 7.80 13.65
C ASN A 176 -13.80 8.95 14.27
N ALA A 177 -12.53 9.07 13.91
CA ALA A 177 -11.66 10.16 14.38
C ALA A 177 -12.23 11.52 13.96
N MET A 178 -12.57 11.73 12.68
CA MET A 178 -13.19 12.96 12.20
C MET A 178 -14.47 13.33 12.96
N ASN A 179 -15.30 12.35 13.30
CA ASN A 179 -16.56 12.58 14.00
C ASN A 179 -16.39 12.86 15.50
N GLN A 180 -15.27 12.45 16.11
CA GLN A 180 -14.96 12.68 17.50
C GLN A 180 -14.10 13.93 17.74
N LEU A 181 -13.53 14.55 16.71
CA LEU A 181 -12.71 15.75 16.86
C LEU A 181 -13.39 16.81 17.72
N LYS A 182 -12.65 17.30 18.71
CA LYS A 182 -13.03 18.43 19.60
C LYS A 182 -11.78 19.24 19.90
N ILE A 183 -11.92 20.57 19.85
CA ILE A 183 -10.83 21.47 20.22
C ILE A 183 -10.35 21.17 21.64
N GLY A 184 -9.02 21.13 21.80
CA GLY A 184 -8.37 20.78 23.05
C GLY A 184 -8.02 19.30 23.21
N MET A 185 -8.48 18.39 22.33
CA MET A 185 -7.98 17.02 22.28
C MET A 185 -6.48 17.01 22.00
N ARG A 186 -5.78 16.01 22.54
CA ARG A 186 -4.37 15.78 22.20
C ARG A 186 -4.25 14.99 20.90
N GLU A 187 -3.19 15.24 20.15
CA GLU A 187 -2.89 14.41 18.96
C GLU A 187 -2.82 12.92 19.30
N THR A 188 -2.30 12.54 20.49
CA THR A 188 -2.29 11.14 20.96
C THR A 188 -3.69 10.57 21.20
N GLU A 189 -4.66 11.37 21.63
CA GLU A 189 -6.05 10.94 21.78
C GLU A 189 -6.70 10.69 20.41
N ILE A 190 -6.35 11.53 19.42
CA ILE A 190 -6.78 11.33 18.03
C ILE A 190 -6.09 10.09 17.44
N GLY A 191 -4.78 9.94 17.64
CA GLY A 191 -4.02 8.77 17.20
C GLY A 191 -4.56 7.46 17.75
N ALA A 192 -5.08 7.45 18.99
CA ALA A 192 -5.72 6.27 19.57
C ALA A 192 -7.01 5.85 18.82
N LEU A 193 -7.72 6.80 18.20
CA LEU A 193 -8.90 6.53 17.37
C LEU A 193 -8.54 5.95 15.99
N LEU A 194 -7.27 6.01 15.61
CA LEU A 194 -6.74 5.53 14.33
C LEU A 194 -6.23 4.09 14.39
N SER A 195 -6.48 3.38 15.49
CA SER A 195 -6.15 1.96 15.69
C SER A 195 -7.40 1.19 16.08
N ASP A 196 -7.60 -0.01 15.53
CA ASP A 196 -8.77 -0.82 15.82
C ASP A 196 -8.47 -2.32 15.69
N GLU A 197 -9.27 -3.15 16.37
CA GLU A 197 -9.27 -4.63 16.34
C GLU A 197 -7.89 -5.28 16.60
N GLY A 198 -6.93 -4.55 17.16
CA GLY A 198 -5.58 -5.05 17.44
C GLY A 198 -4.75 -5.38 16.18
N GLN A 199 -5.17 -4.91 15.00
CA GLN A 199 -4.46 -5.15 13.77
C GLN A 199 -3.21 -4.28 13.67
N ALA A 200 -2.15 -4.83 13.07
CA ALA A 200 -0.92 -4.09 12.82
C ALA A 200 -1.13 -3.06 11.70
N HIS A 201 -0.61 -1.86 11.90
CA HIS A 201 -0.59 -0.84 10.86
C HIS A 201 0.39 -1.22 9.72
N SER A 202 0.00 -0.94 8.49
CA SER A 202 0.86 -1.05 7.29
C SER A 202 1.63 0.24 7.01
N VAL A 203 1.26 1.35 7.68
CA VAL A 203 1.91 2.67 7.58
C VAL A 203 2.04 3.29 8.96
N ILE A 204 2.83 4.35 9.05
CA ILE A 204 2.87 5.17 10.28
C ILE A 204 1.51 5.83 10.51
N THR A 205 1.05 5.85 11.77
CA THR A 205 -0.14 6.61 12.13
C THR A 205 0.19 8.10 12.15
N ILE A 206 -0.57 8.89 11.39
CA ILE A 206 -0.45 10.35 11.36
C ILE A 206 -1.61 10.98 12.12
N ALA A 207 -1.29 11.84 13.08
CA ALA A 207 -2.24 12.76 13.70
C ALA A 207 -1.45 14.00 14.15
N ALA A 208 -1.31 14.97 13.26
CA ALA A 208 -0.50 16.15 13.48
C ALA A 208 -1.25 17.43 13.04
N ALA A 209 -1.23 18.47 13.88
CA ALA A 209 -1.96 19.71 13.66
C ALA A 209 -1.06 20.93 13.65
N GLY A 210 -1.46 21.98 12.89
CA GLY A 210 -0.79 23.27 12.78
C GLY A 210 0.67 23.13 12.36
N GLU A 211 1.56 23.87 12.99
CA GLU A 211 2.99 23.92 12.67
C GLU A 211 3.66 22.52 12.58
N ARG A 212 3.21 21.56 13.39
CA ARG A 212 3.74 20.19 13.31
C ARG A 212 3.41 19.52 11.99
N PHE A 213 2.18 19.67 11.52
CA PHE A 213 1.78 19.19 10.20
C PHE A 213 2.51 19.94 9.08
N GLU A 214 2.60 21.25 9.15
CA GLU A 214 3.29 22.09 8.17
C GLU A 214 4.78 21.73 8.03
N ASN A 215 5.43 21.33 9.12
CA ASN A 215 6.84 20.92 9.17
C ASN A 215 7.04 19.40 9.01
N ALA A 216 6.05 18.67 8.52
CA ALA A 216 6.10 17.21 8.29
C ALA A 216 6.47 16.38 9.53
N ASN A 217 6.08 16.83 10.72
CA ASN A 217 6.28 16.12 11.98
C ASN A 217 5.00 15.36 12.35
N PHE A 218 4.80 14.20 11.73
CA PHE A 218 3.51 13.54 11.61
C PHE A 218 3.08 12.68 12.79
N TYR A 219 4.02 12.18 13.61
CA TYR A 219 3.68 11.34 14.75
C TYR A 219 2.85 12.07 15.80
N PRO A 220 1.78 11.43 16.35
CA PRO A 220 0.95 12.04 17.38
C PRO A 220 1.77 12.39 18.65
N THR A 221 1.51 13.57 19.21
CA THR A 221 2.14 14.02 20.47
C THR A 221 1.10 14.46 21.50
N TYR A 222 1.56 14.95 22.65
CA TYR A 222 0.69 15.54 23.67
C TYR A 222 0.21 16.96 23.32
N LYS A 223 0.57 17.51 22.13
CA LYS A 223 0.04 18.79 21.65
C LYS A 223 -1.48 18.73 21.59
N LYS A 224 -2.12 19.75 22.12
CA LYS A 224 -3.58 19.95 22.00
C LYS A 224 -3.88 20.67 20.70
N ILE A 225 -4.83 20.14 19.93
CA ILE A 225 -5.32 20.80 18.71
C ILE A 225 -6.08 22.08 19.05
N LYS A 226 -5.94 23.10 18.21
CA LYS A 226 -6.57 24.41 18.39
C LYS A 226 -7.51 24.74 17.24
N PHE A 227 -8.50 25.58 17.54
CA PHE A 227 -9.39 26.13 16.52
C PHE A 227 -8.58 26.90 15.47
N GLY A 228 -8.93 26.73 14.20
CA GLY A 228 -8.26 27.37 13.07
C GLY A 228 -7.00 26.67 12.57
N GLU A 229 -6.47 25.65 13.26
CA GLU A 229 -5.35 24.86 12.75
C GLU A 229 -5.80 23.89 11.66
N ALA A 230 -4.92 23.61 10.70
CA ALA A 230 -5.05 22.45 9.85
C ALA A 230 -4.58 21.19 10.58
N ILE A 231 -5.18 20.05 10.27
CA ILE A 231 -4.77 18.73 10.79
C ILE A 231 -4.75 17.69 9.68
N SER A 232 -3.77 16.81 9.72
CA SER A 232 -3.76 15.60 8.92
C SER A 232 -3.90 14.37 9.81
N MET A 233 -4.72 13.41 9.36
CA MET A 233 -4.96 12.12 10.01
C MET A 233 -4.83 11.03 8.97
N THR A 234 -3.98 10.03 9.24
CA THR A 234 -3.76 8.90 8.35
C THR A 234 -3.60 7.63 9.15
N THR A 235 -4.20 6.57 8.66
CA THR A 235 -3.99 5.20 9.14
C THR A 235 -4.13 4.21 8.00
N GLY A 236 -3.43 3.10 8.08
CA GLY A 236 -3.50 2.03 7.08
C GLY A 236 -3.31 0.66 7.71
N PHE A 237 -3.96 -0.30 7.11
CA PHE A 237 -3.84 -1.73 7.40
C PHE A 237 -3.59 -2.48 6.09
N LYS A 238 -3.30 -3.78 6.16
CA LYS A 238 -3.15 -4.59 4.94
C LYS A 238 -4.40 -4.45 4.07
N GLY A 239 -4.22 -3.94 2.85
CA GLY A 239 -5.29 -3.73 1.89
C GLY A 239 -5.70 -2.29 1.66
N GLY A 240 -5.26 -1.34 2.49
CA GLY A 240 -5.53 0.06 2.21
C GLY A 240 -5.20 1.03 3.34
N LEU A 241 -4.99 2.26 2.91
CA LEU A 241 -4.79 3.44 3.73
C LEU A 241 -5.99 4.37 3.56
N SER A 242 -6.35 5.08 4.61
CA SER A 242 -7.27 6.22 4.56
C SER A 242 -6.60 7.45 5.15
N SER A 243 -6.68 8.58 4.46
CA SER A 243 -6.09 9.85 4.89
C SER A 243 -7.05 11.01 4.70
N ARG A 244 -7.11 11.91 5.68
CA ARG A 244 -7.89 13.15 5.62
C ARG A 244 -7.12 14.31 6.19
N THR A 245 -7.10 15.37 5.42
CA THR A 245 -6.53 16.66 5.81
C THR A 245 -7.59 17.75 5.66
N GLY A 246 -7.67 18.65 6.63
CA GLY A 246 -8.59 19.79 6.60
C GLY A 246 -8.37 20.72 7.77
N PHE A 247 -9.18 21.78 7.86
CA PHE A 247 -9.12 22.76 8.93
C PHE A 247 -10.05 22.42 10.11
N LEU A 248 -9.60 22.71 11.32
CA LEU A 248 -10.36 22.61 12.56
C LEU A 248 -11.24 23.87 12.75
N ILE A 249 -12.20 24.04 11.83
CA ILE A 249 -13.19 25.11 11.78
C ILE A 249 -14.56 24.54 11.41
N ASN A 250 -15.63 25.36 11.53
CA ASN A 250 -16.99 24.98 11.17
C ASN A 250 -17.38 25.51 9.77
N GLU A 251 -16.86 26.67 9.36
CA GLU A 251 -17.28 27.34 8.14
C GLU A 251 -16.14 28.14 7.50
N GLU A 252 -16.28 28.43 6.22
CA GLU A 252 -15.28 29.06 5.37
C GLU A 252 -14.78 30.42 5.88
N ARG A 253 -15.67 31.25 6.43
CA ARG A 253 -15.28 32.58 6.98
C ARG A 253 -14.28 32.48 8.14
N GLU A 254 -14.14 31.32 8.77
CA GLU A 254 -13.22 31.04 9.88
C GLU A 254 -11.82 30.63 9.40
N LEU A 255 -11.60 30.50 8.08
CA LEU A 255 -10.29 30.27 7.50
C LEU A 255 -9.28 31.37 7.87
N PRO A 256 -7.98 31.03 8.00
CA PRO A 256 -6.91 32.03 8.17
C PRO A 256 -6.93 33.08 7.05
N GLU A 257 -6.60 34.32 7.37
CA GLU A 257 -6.65 35.44 6.42
C GLU A 257 -5.85 35.21 5.13
N ASN A 258 -4.70 34.54 5.24
CA ASN A 258 -3.83 34.21 4.12
C ASN A 258 -4.30 32.99 3.31
N GLN A 259 -5.42 32.35 3.70
CA GLN A 259 -5.97 31.14 3.06
C GLN A 259 -7.52 31.25 2.90
N LYS A 260 -8.07 32.44 2.81
CA LYS A 260 -9.53 32.67 2.68
C LYS A 260 -10.15 31.99 1.45
N ASP A 261 -9.38 31.82 0.38
CA ASP A 261 -9.80 31.22 -0.87
C ASP A 261 -9.33 29.73 -0.96
N TYR A 262 -9.07 29.08 0.18
CA TYR A 262 -8.61 27.67 0.24
C TYR A 262 -9.55 26.70 -0.47
N LEU A 263 -10.88 26.92 -0.35
CA LEU A 263 -11.85 26.05 -1.05
C LEU A 263 -11.68 26.14 -2.56
N GLU A 264 -11.62 27.35 -3.13
CA GLU A 264 -11.53 27.57 -4.56
C GLU A 264 -10.16 27.22 -5.13
N ARG A 265 -9.11 27.48 -4.36
CA ARG A 265 -7.72 27.33 -4.83
C ARG A 265 -7.18 25.92 -4.68
N VAL A 266 -7.63 25.18 -3.68
CA VAL A 266 -7.06 23.86 -3.34
C VAL A 266 -8.12 22.78 -3.32
N VAL A 267 -9.18 22.94 -2.52
CA VAL A 267 -10.11 21.83 -2.22
C VAL A 267 -10.98 21.46 -3.41
N ILE A 268 -11.62 22.43 -4.06
CA ILE A 268 -12.51 22.18 -5.20
C ILE A 268 -11.75 21.60 -6.39
N PRO A 269 -10.58 22.13 -6.82
CA PRO A 269 -9.77 21.52 -7.85
C PRO A 269 -9.33 20.09 -7.52
N TYR A 270 -8.90 19.86 -6.29
CA TYR A 270 -8.56 18.52 -5.81
C TYR A 270 -9.74 17.56 -5.87
N TYR A 271 -10.90 17.98 -5.36
CA TYR A 271 -12.11 17.14 -5.38
C TYR A 271 -12.55 16.81 -6.80
N LYS A 272 -12.43 17.75 -7.75
CA LYS A 272 -12.67 17.48 -9.17
C LYS A 272 -11.74 16.38 -9.71
N ALA A 273 -10.49 16.34 -9.28
CA ALA A 273 -9.57 15.28 -9.67
C ALA A 273 -9.97 13.91 -9.08
N ILE A 274 -10.40 13.86 -7.83
CA ILE A 274 -10.94 12.63 -7.21
C ILE A 274 -12.19 12.14 -7.97
N VAL A 275 -13.12 13.04 -8.29
CA VAL A 275 -14.32 12.74 -9.08
C VAL A 275 -13.92 12.20 -10.47
N ALA A 276 -13.05 12.93 -11.18
CA ALA A 276 -12.58 12.49 -12.51
C ALA A 276 -11.88 11.13 -12.47
N TRP A 277 -11.14 10.83 -11.40
CA TRP A 277 -10.52 9.53 -11.21
C TRP A 277 -11.58 8.42 -11.11
N LEU A 278 -12.60 8.61 -10.27
CA LEU A 278 -13.65 7.62 -10.01
C LEU A 278 -14.59 7.41 -11.21
N GLU A 279 -14.85 8.46 -11.98
CA GLU A 279 -15.75 8.42 -13.14
C GLU A 279 -15.10 7.83 -14.39
N ASN A 280 -13.78 7.96 -14.56
CA ASN A 280 -13.11 7.61 -15.80
C ASN A 280 -12.39 6.25 -15.77
N ILE A 281 -11.91 5.78 -14.61
CA ILE A 281 -11.20 4.50 -14.55
C ILE A 281 -12.12 3.35 -15.00
N SER A 282 -11.62 2.51 -15.91
CA SER A 282 -12.40 1.39 -16.44
C SER A 282 -11.49 0.25 -16.90
N LEU A 283 -12.06 -0.94 -17.03
CA LEU A 283 -11.38 -2.11 -17.57
C LEU A 283 -10.86 -1.84 -18.99
N GLY A 284 -9.60 -2.22 -19.24
CA GLY A 284 -8.93 -2.06 -20.53
C GLY A 284 -8.31 -0.68 -20.78
N MET A 285 -8.64 0.34 -19.99
CA MET A 285 -8.03 1.66 -20.04
C MET A 285 -6.52 1.56 -19.77
N LEU A 286 -5.71 2.38 -20.44
CA LEU A 286 -4.29 2.47 -20.12
C LEU A 286 -4.07 3.35 -18.87
N GLY A 287 -3.16 2.93 -18.00
CA GLY A 287 -2.83 3.74 -16.81
C GLY A 287 -2.32 5.14 -17.15
N GLY A 288 -1.64 5.29 -18.29
CA GLY A 288 -1.22 6.59 -18.81
C GLY A 288 -2.39 7.51 -19.22
N GLU A 289 -3.50 6.94 -19.70
CA GLU A 289 -4.69 7.73 -20.04
C GLU A 289 -5.33 8.33 -18.79
N LEU A 290 -5.43 7.54 -17.70
CA LEU A 290 -5.92 8.08 -16.43
C LEU A 290 -4.98 9.14 -15.87
N TYR A 291 -3.67 8.94 -15.96
CA TYR A 291 -2.68 9.97 -15.59
C TYR A 291 -2.93 11.28 -16.31
N GLU A 292 -3.12 11.27 -17.63
CA GLU A 292 -3.37 12.47 -18.44
C GLU A 292 -4.72 13.14 -18.09
N ILE A 293 -5.76 12.38 -17.79
CA ILE A 293 -7.05 12.92 -17.30
C ILE A 293 -6.84 13.69 -16.00
N ILE A 294 -6.07 13.12 -15.06
CA ILE A 294 -5.81 13.77 -13.78
C ILE A 294 -4.91 15.00 -13.96
N ASP A 295 -3.86 14.92 -14.78
CA ASP A 295 -2.97 16.06 -15.05
C ASP A 295 -3.71 17.21 -15.76
N LYS A 296 -4.69 16.90 -16.62
CA LYS A 296 -5.58 17.90 -17.23
C LYS A 296 -6.53 18.54 -16.20
N THR A 297 -7.07 17.73 -15.28
CA THR A 297 -8.06 18.21 -14.29
C THR A 297 -7.41 18.98 -13.14
N LEU A 298 -6.23 18.53 -12.70
CA LEU A 298 -5.42 19.12 -11.62
C LEU A 298 -3.98 19.23 -12.13
N PRO A 299 -3.64 20.25 -12.93
CA PRO A 299 -2.34 20.33 -13.60
C PRO A 299 -1.16 20.24 -12.64
N LYS A 300 -0.30 19.23 -12.82
CA LYS A 300 0.88 19.01 -11.98
C LYS A 300 1.79 20.23 -11.90
N ALA A 301 1.92 20.97 -12.99
CA ALA A 301 2.70 22.20 -13.06
C ALA A 301 2.17 23.31 -12.12
N SER A 302 0.88 23.31 -11.78
CA SER A 302 0.23 24.33 -10.92
C SER A 302 -0.01 23.84 -9.51
N TYR A 303 -0.27 22.54 -9.33
CA TYR A 303 -0.62 21.93 -8.05
C TYR A 303 0.50 21.10 -7.44
N HIS A 304 1.62 20.91 -8.15
CA HIS A 304 2.86 20.31 -7.68
C HIS A 304 2.70 18.96 -6.95
N TRP A 305 1.70 18.15 -7.34
CA TRP A 305 1.60 16.80 -6.79
C TRP A 305 2.77 15.92 -7.29
N HIS A 306 3.46 15.23 -6.37
CA HIS A 306 4.74 14.59 -6.64
C HIS A 306 4.63 13.13 -7.05
N LEU A 307 3.66 12.43 -6.50
CA LEU A 307 3.44 11.02 -6.75
C LEU A 307 2.70 10.79 -8.07
N ASN A 308 2.34 9.56 -8.36
CA ASN A 308 1.38 9.24 -9.41
C ASN A 308 -0.04 9.40 -8.86
N PRO A 309 -1.09 9.53 -9.70
CA PRO A 309 -2.46 9.73 -9.21
C PRO A 309 -3.08 8.46 -8.62
N GLY A 310 -2.27 7.57 -8.12
CA GLY A 310 -2.61 6.32 -7.46
C GLY A 310 -1.57 5.23 -7.72
N HIS A 311 -1.63 4.18 -6.90
CA HIS A 311 -0.70 3.06 -6.95
C HIS A 311 -1.39 1.76 -6.52
N PHE A 312 -0.75 0.61 -6.78
CA PHE A 312 -1.21 -0.67 -6.26
C PHE A 312 -0.94 -0.77 -4.76
N VAL A 313 -1.88 -1.38 -4.06
CA VAL A 313 -1.81 -1.69 -2.64
C VAL A 313 -2.11 -3.18 -2.42
N ALA A 314 -1.49 -3.76 -1.41
CA ALA A 314 -1.74 -5.14 -0.96
C ALA A 314 -1.44 -5.25 0.55
N ASP A 315 -0.51 -6.13 0.96
CA ASP A 315 -0.04 -6.18 2.35
C ASP A 315 0.76 -4.92 2.72
N GLU A 316 1.49 -4.37 1.76
CA GLU A 316 2.14 -3.06 1.81
C GLU A 316 1.24 -1.96 1.24
N GLU A 317 1.41 -0.76 1.75
CA GLU A 317 0.69 0.41 1.27
C GLU A 317 1.08 0.76 -0.16
N TRP A 318 2.37 0.75 -0.48
CA TRP A 318 2.88 1.03 -1.82
C TRP A 318 3.58 -0.19 -2.42
N MET A 319 2.96 -0.84 -3.39
CA MET A 319 3.57 -1.95 -4.12
C MET A 319 4.33 -1.48 -5.38
N SER A 320 3.62 -0.85 -6.28
CA SER A 320 4.11 -0.23 -7.53
C SER A 320 2.97 0.58 -8.13
N SER A 321 3.20 1.32 -9.21
CA SER A 321 2.12 2.05 -9.89
C SER A 321 2.07 1.75 -11.38
N SER A 322 0.86 1.52 -11.88
CA SER A 322 0.56 1.53 -13.31
C SER A 322 0.02 2.88 -13.79
N LEU A 323 -0.28 3.82 -12.89
CA LEU A 323 -0.89 5.11 -13.19
C LEU A 323 0.19 6.19 -13.37
N SER A 324 1.20 5.91 -14.20
CA SER A 324 2.30 6.84 -14.48
C SER A 324 2.17 7.43 -15.87
N LYS A 325 2.84 8.56 -16.10
CA LYS A 325 2.87 9.21 -17.40
C LYS A 325 3.35 8.23 -18.49
N ASN A 326 2.60 8.16 -19.59
CA ASN A 326 2.86 7.25 -20.73
C ASN A 326 2.78 5.75 -20.39
N SER A 327 2.22 5.34 -19.23
CA SER A 327 2.08 3.93 -18.90
C SER A 327 1.19 3.20 -19.91
N GLN A 328 1.71 2.10 -20.47
CA GLN A 328 1.00 1.21 -21.38
C GLN A 328 0.34 0.03 -20.64
N ARG A 329 0.36 0.03 -19.32
CA ARG A 329 -0.30 -1.01 -18.52
C ARG A 329 -1.81 -0.82 -18.59
N GLN A 330 -2.52 -1.82 -19.10
CA GLN A 330 -3.99 -1.83 -19.08
C GLN A 330 -4.50 -2.12 -17.66
N ILE A 331 -5.57 -1.41 -17.30
CA ILE A 331 -6.34 -1.68 -16.08
C ILE A 331 -7.08 -2.99 -16.28
N ALA A 332 -6.91 -3.90 -15.33
CA ALA A 332 -7.46 -5.25 -15.40
C ALA A 332 -8.30 -5.59 -14.16
N SER A 333 -9.20 -6.56 -14.32
CA SER A 333 -9.98 -7.13 -13.21
C SER A 333 -9.07 -7.72 -12.15
N GLY A 334 -9.37 -7.46 -10.87
CA GLY A 334 -8.55 -7.86 -9.72
C GLY A 334 -7.47 -6.86 -9.31
N MET A 335 -7.30 -5.74 -10.00
CA MET A 335 -6.40 -4.68 -9.54
C MET A 335 -7.00 -3.91 -8.38
N ILE A 336 -6.17 -3.60 -7.37
CA ILE A 336 -6.52 -2.75 -6.23
C ILE A 336 -5.66 -1.50 -6.29
N PHE A 337 -6.30 -0.35 -6.19
CA PHE A 337 -5.63 0.95 -6.22
C PHE A 337 -5.91 1.75 -4.95
N GLN A 338 -4.86 2.35 -4.42
CA GLN A 338 -4.94 3.51 -3.57
C GLN A 338 -5.06 4.75 -4.47
N ILE A 339 -6.10 5.56 -4.28
CA ILE A 339 -6.19 6.88 -4.90
C ILE A 339 -5.30 7.78 -4.06
N ASP A 340 -4.21 8.27 -4.63
CA ASP A 340 -3.20 9.03 -3.91
C ASP A 340 -2.76 10.24 -4.74
N ILE A 341 -3.39 11.39 -4.47
CA ILE A 341 -3.09 12.67 -5.12
C ILE A 341 -2.81 13.69 -4.03
N ILE A 342 -1.56 14.12 -3.89
CA ILE A 342 -1.13 15.04 -2.83
C ILE A 342 -0.73 16.38 -3.45
N PRO A 343 -1.65 17.36 -3.57
CA PRO A 343 -1.31 18.67 -4.07
C PRO A 343 -0.47 19.46 -3.06
N SER A 344 0.48 20.25 -3.57
CA SER A 344 1.32 21.16 -2.79
C SER A 344 1.25 22.56 -3.40
N VAL A 345 0.38 23.39 -2.85
CA VAL A 345 0.17 24.77 -3.31
C VAL A 345 0.84 25.73 -2.32
N ALA A 346 1.79 26.52 -2.79
CA ALA A 346 2.54 27.44 -1.93
C ALA A 346 1.60 28.41 -1.19
N GLY A 347 1.77 28.52 0.13
CA GLY A 347 0.97 29.38 1.00
C GLY A 347 -0.35 28.75 1.48
N TYR A 348 -0.68 27.52 1.05
CA TYR A 348 -1.88 26.82 1.49
C TYR A 348 -1.53 25.53 2.23
N THR A 349 -2.44 25.13 3.12
CA THR A 349 -2.38 23.79 3.69
C THR A 349 -2.79 22.74 2.64
N GLY A 350 -2.42 21.48 2.88
CA GLY A 350 -2.81 20.35 2.03
C GLY A 350 -4.30 19.99 2.14
N VAL A 351 -4.71 19.07 1.29
CA VAL A 351 -6.01 18.40 1.31
C VAL A 351 -5.79 16.95 0.93
N SER A 352 -6.48 16.01 1.58
CA SER A 352 -6.43 14.60 1.20
C SER A 352 -7.79 13.91 1.35
N ALA A 353 -8.04 12.98 0.43
CA ALA A 353 -9.13 12.02 0.44
C ALA A 353 -8.61 10.71 -0.18
N GLU A 354 -7.55 10.19 0.43
CA GLU A 354 -6.89 8.96 -0.02
C GLU A 354 -7.69 7.76 0.43
N GLU A 355 -7.99 6.87 -0.52
CA GLU A 355 -8.86 5.72 -0.29
C GLU A 355 -8.55 4.58 -1.25
N CYS A 356 -8.99 3.38 -0.87
CA CYS A 356 -8.75 2.16 -1.60
C CYS A 356 -9.97 1.71 -2.40
N VAL A 357 -9.75 1.34 -3.66
CA VAL A 357 -10.76 0.78 -4.56
C VAL A 357 -10.21 -0.42 -5.32
N ALA A 358 -11.07 -1.38 -5.66
CA ALA A 358 -10.73 -2.46 -6.59
C ALA A 358 -11.43 -2.27 -7.94
N ILE A 359 -10.82 -2.81 -8.98
CA ILE A 359 -11.43 -2.89 -10.32
C ILE A 359 -11.82 -4.35 -10.57
N ALA A 360 -13.07 -4.58 -10.95
CA ALA A 360 -13.58 -5.93 -11.12
C ALA A 360 -14.56 -6.02 -12.29
N ASP A 361 -14.33 -7.01 -13.15
CA ASP A 361 -15.30 -7.40 -14.17
C ASP A 361 -16.52 -8.11 -13.55
N GLN A 362 -17.55 -8.33 -14.37
CA GLN A 362 -18.78 -8.96 -13.92
C GLN A 362 -18.56 -10.37 -13.34
N SER A 363 -17.56 -11.11 -13.83
CA SER A 363 -17.26 -12.45 -13.34
C SER A 363 -16.75 -12.41 -11.89
N LEU A 364 -15.78 -11.54 -11.62
CA LEU A 364 -15.21 -11.35 -10.29
C LEU A 364 -16.23 -10.75 -9.31
N GLN A 365 -17.07 -9.80 -9.78
CA GLN A 365 -18.18 -9.25 -8.99
C GLN A 365 -19.18 -10.34 -8.59
N ASN A 366 -19.55 -11.23 -9.52
CA ASN A 366 -20.45 -12.35 -9.23
C ASN A 366 -19.82 -13.35 -8.25
N GLU A 367 -18.52 -13.61 -8.37
CA GLU A 367 -17.80 -14.47 -7.43
C GLU A 367 -17.80 -13.88 -6.02
N LEU A 368 -17.52 -12.59 -5.88
CA LEU A 368 -17.58 -11.87 -4.59
C LEU A 368 -18.98 -11.93 -3.98
N LYS A 369 -20.01 -11.67 -4.78
CA LYS A 369 -21.41 -11.74 -4.35
C LYS A 369 -21.80 -13.10 -3.77
N VAL A 370 -21.33 -14.17 -4.40
CA VAL A 370 -21.66 -15.54 -3.98
C VAL A 370 -20.83 -16.00 -2.79
N LYS A 371 -19.52 -15.74 -2.82
CA LYS A 371 -18.58 -16.25 -1.79
C LYS A 371 -18.49 -15.37 -0.56
N TYR A 372 -18.73 -14.06 -0.71
CA TYR A 372 -18.54 -13.04 0.33
C TYR A 372 -19.74 -12.08 0.39
N PRO A 373 -20.97 -12.56 0.70
CA PRO A 373 -22.19 -11.77 0.62
C PRO A 373 -22.17 -10.52 1.50
N GLU A 374 -21.67 -10.60 2.74
CA GLU A 374 -21.58 -9.45 3.64
C GLU A 374 -20.64 -8.36 3.11
N LEU A 375 -19.50 -8.75 2.51
CA LEU A 375 -18.60 -7.83 1.83
C LEU A 375 -19.31 -7.17 0.65
N TRP A 376 -20.07 -7.94 -0.15
CA TRP A 376 -20.79 -7.42 -1.28
C TRP A 376 -21.88 -6.42 -0.87
N GLU A 377 -22.56 -6.63 0.24
CA GLU A 377 -23.50 -5.68 0.83
C GLU A 377 -22.81 -4.36 1.20
N ARG A 378 -21.63 -4.41 1.82
CA ARG A 378 -20.84 -3.20 2.13
C ARG A 378 -20.45 -2.45 0.85
N ILE A 379 -19.91 -3.14 -0.15
CA ILE A 379 -19.55 -2.55 -1.44
C ILE A 379 -20.78 -1.90 -2.09
N THR A 380 -21.92 -2.58 -2.12
CA THR A 380 -23.16 -2.06 -2.69
C THR A 380 -23.64 -0.81 -1.96
N SER A 381 -23.60 -0.82 -0.62
CA SER A 381 -23.95 0.35 0.20
C SER A 381 -23.06 1.54 -0.08
N ARG A 382 -21.72 1.34 -0.17
CA ARG A 382 -20.75 2.39 -0.51
C ARG A 382 -20.99 2.95 -1.91
N ARG A 383 -21.21 2.09 -2.91
CA ARG A 383 -21.55 2.52 -4.27
C ARG A 383 -22.82 3.37 -4.31
N ASN A 384 -23.87 2.92 -3.61
CA ASN A 384 -25.13 3.66 -3.52
C ASN A 384 -24.93 5.05 -2.90
N TYR A 385 -24.12 5.17 -1.85
CA TYR A 385 -23.81 6.46 -1.24
C TYR A 385 -23.03 7.37 -2.21
N ILE A 386 -22.02 6.87 -2.88
CA ILE A 386 -21.21 7.63 -3.84
C ILE A 386 -22.11 8.14 -5.00
N ILE A 387 -22.95 7.31 -5.55
CA ILE A 387 -23.80 7.65 -6.70
C ILE A 387 -24.96 8.56 -6.27
N ASN A 388 -25.68 8.20 -5.20
CA ASN A 388 -26.92 8.87 -4.83
C ASN A 388 -26.74 10.10 -3.96
N GLU A 389 -25.73 10.14 -3.07
CA GLU A 389 -25.49 11.25 -2.16
C GLU A 389 -24.38 12.19 -2.65
N LEU A 390 -23.23 11.63 -3.06
CA LEU A 390 -22.10 12.42 -3.56
C LEU A 390 -22.28 12.84 -5.02
N LYS A 391 -23.23 12.20 -5.76
CA LYS A 391 -23.53 12.48 -7.18
C LYS A 391 -22.36 12.26 -8.12
N ILE A 392 -21.49 11.30 -7.81
CA ILE A 392 -20.38 10.87 -8.66
C ILE A 392 -20.90 9.75 -9.57
N ASP A 393 -20.72 9.87 -10.89
CA ASP A 393 -21.06 8.83 -11.86
C ASP A 393 -20.02 7.71 -11.84
N LEU A 394 -20.06 6.91 -10.77
CA LEU A 394 -19.06 5.90 -10.46
C LEU A 394 -19.06 4.80 -11.53
N SER A 395 -17.92 4.58 -12.17
CA SER A 395 -17.72 3.48 -13.12
C SER A 395 -18.24 2.14 -12.56
N PRO A 396 -18.95 1.33 -13.39
CA PRO A 396 -19.50 0.04 -12.94
C PRO A 396 -18.44 -0.96 -12.48
N ASP A 397 -17.21 -0.80 -12.97
CA ASP A 397 -16.07 -1.67 -12.66
C ASP A 397 -15.42 -1.36 -11.31
N VAL A 398 -15.72 -0.19 -10.72
CA VAL A 398 -15.11 0.27 -9.45
C VAL A 398 -15.85 -0.29 -8.25
N LEU A 399 -15.14 -1.00 -7.40
CA LEU A 399 -15.59 -1.50 -6.11
C LEU A 399 -14.93 -0.72 -4.97
N PRO A 400 -15.64 0.17 -4.26
CA PRO A 400 -15.08 0.88 -3.12
C PRO A 400 -14.76 -0.09 -1.97
N LEU A 401 -13.49 -0.24 -1.60
CA LEU A 401 -13.07 -1.07 -0.48
C LEU A 401 -13.10 -0.28 0.84
N SER A 402 -12.92 1.03 0.77
CA SER A 402 -13.02 1.96 1.90
C SER A 402 -14.42 2.55 2.04
N ASN A 403 -14.83 2.90 3.27
CA ASN A 403 -16.16 3.48 3.58
C ASN A 403 -16.30 4.94 3.14
N THR A 404 -15.19 5.63 2.92
CA THR A 404 -15.13 7.07 2.72
C THR A 404 -14.62 7.47 1.33
N VAL A 405 -14.67 6.54 0.35
CA VAL A 405 -14.30 6.83 -1.05
C VAL A 405 -15.14 8.01 -1.58
N GLY A 406 -14.44 9.02 -2.10
CA GLY A 406 -15.08 10.25 -2.60
C GLY A 406 -15.64 11.20 -1.52
N TYR A 407 -15.57 10.82 -0.25
CA TYR A 407 -16.05 11.66 0.85
C TYR A 407 -14.96 12.64 1.30
N LEU A 408 -15.21 13.92 1.13
CA LEU A 408 -14.28 14.99 1.54
C LEU A 408 -15.00 16.06 2.37
N ARG A 409 -14.50 16.26 3.60
CA ARG A 409 -14.96 17.23 4.58
C ARG A 409 -13.81 18.17 4.93
N PRO A 410 -13.65 19.31 4.25
CA PRO A 410 -12.50 20.20 4.45
C PRO A 410 -12.55 20.98 5.77
N PHE A 411 -13.76 21.19 6.34
CA PHE A 411 -13.99 21.82 7.64
C PHE A 411 -14.39 20.75 8.64
N LEU A 412 -13.42 20.29 9.41
CA LEU A 412 -13.53 19.04 10.17
C LEU A 412 -14.49 19.13 11.38
N LEU A 413 -14.79 20.34 11.86
CA LEU A 413 -15.76 20.54 12.95
C LEU A 413 -17.21 20.59 12.45
N GLU A 414 -17.45 20.88 11.15
CA GLU A 414 -18.78 20.83 10.55
C GLU A 414 -19.12 19.42 10.07
N LYS A 415 -19.73 18.64 10.94
CA LYS A 415 -19.94 17.19 10.73
C LYS A 415 -21.03 16.84 9.72
N ASN A 416 -21.88 17.82 9.35
CA ASN A 416 -23.04 17.61 8.49
C ASN A 416 -22.82 18.05 7.05
N LYS A 417 -21.62 18.53 6.71
CA LYS A 417 -21.31 19.02 5.37
C LYS A 417 -20.10 18.30 4.78
N ALA A 418 -20.25 17.85 3.55
CA ALA A 418 -19.18 17.31 2.71
C ALA A 418 -19.35 17.82 1.28
N LEU A 419 -18.29 17.72 0.50
CA LEU A 419 -18.36 18.05 -0.93
C LEU A 419 -19.17 17.00 -1.68
N LYS A 420 -19.87 17.44 -2.72
CA LYS A 420 -20.57 16.59 -3.69
C LYS A 420 -20.56 17.24 -5.07
N VAL A 421 -20.78 16.45 -6.10
CA VAL A 421 -21.04 16.95 -7.46
C VAL A 421 -22.43 17.58 -7.51
N LYS A 422 -22.57 18.66 -8.30
CA LYS A 422 -23.86 19.38 -8.45
C LYS A 422 -24.78 18.67 -9.41
#